data_7ef53683226c435901402291269d840f
#
_entry.id   7ef53683226c435901402291269d840f
#
_cell.length_a   1.000
_cell.length_b   1.000
_cell.length_c   1.000
_cell.angle_alpha   90.00
_cell.angle_beta   90.00
_cell.angle_gamma   90.00
#
_symmetry.space_group_name_H-M   'P 1'
#
loop_
_entity.id
_entity.type
_entity.pdbx_description
1 polymer ?
#
loop_
_entity_poly.entity_id
_entity_poly.type
_entity_poly.pdbx_seq_one_letter_code
_entity_poly.pdbx_strand_id
1 'polypeptide(L)'
;MSLAEALLPAFVLEMAQGKMTEGERELAYNLTVIYGLSLLSMIVLYRLLKPIFTPPPSTSTSPTLPSLASTTALLKARRSVMPKDLSGDRLSKEEVEAVLDAAVWAPTHHKNQPWRFTVLDGPQAIAGYLDRLDAWYSDHKEEIDQQEYTKFLAKLEGSKTSWVNNASHVVVLGMVRQAGDTRAAEWEEVLLRLQC
;
A
#
# COMPACT_ATOMS: atom_id res chain seq x y z
N MET A 1 -10.48 41.92 26.12
CA MET A 1 -10.59 40.64 26.81
C MET A 1 -9.23 39.97 26.70
N SER A 2 -8.50 39.78 27.78
CA SER A 2 -7.20 39.09 27.72
C SER A 2 -7.39 37.60 27.49
N LEU A 3 -6.38 36.93 26.90
CA LEU A 3 -6.41 35.48 26.68
C LEU A 3 -6.66 34.70 27.98
N ALA A 4 -6.28 35.28 29.13
CA ALA A 4 -6.50 34.72 30.46
C ALA A 4 -7.98 34.73 30.85
N GLU A 5 -8.74 35.77 30.46
CA GLU A 5 -10.19 35.87 30.72
C GLU A 5 -11.02 34.90 29.89
N ALA A 6 -10.52 34.43 28.76
CA ALA A 6 -11.20 33.46 27.89
C ALA A 6 -10.97 32.02 28.35
N LEU A 7 -9.95 31.74 29.15
CA LEU A 7 -9.56 30.40 29.58
C LEU A 7 -9.92 30.03 31.00
N LEU A 8 -10.26 31.04 31.83
CA LEU A 8 -10.64 30.80 33.24
C LEU A 8 -12.17 30.68 33.38
N PRO A 9 -12.66 29.69 34.10
CA PRO A 9 -14.08 29.63 34.44
C PRO A 9 -14.57 30.90 35.11
N ALA A 10 -15.78 31.35 34.81
CA ALA A 10 -16.36 32.61 35.31
C ALA A 10 -16.27 32.79 36.85
N PHE A 11 -16.42 31.70 37.60
CA PHE A 11 -16.35 31.73 39.08
C PHE A 11 -14.94 32.05 39.61
N VAL A 12 -13.86 31.75 38.85
CA VAL A 12 -12.48 32.10 39.24
C VAL A 12 -12.27 33.60 39.13
N LEU A 13 -12.87 34.24 38.14
CA LEU A 13 -12.86 35.69 37.96
C LEU A 13 -13.65 36.42 39.06
N GLU A 14 -14.82 35.89 39.46
CA GLU A 14 -15.63 36.43 40.56
C GLU A 14 -14.93 36.28 41.93
N MET A 15 -14.25 35.16 42.12
CA MET A 15 -13.40 34.96 43.35
C MET A 15 -12.28 36.01 43.45
N ALA A 16 -11.63 36.31 42.31
CA ALA A 16 -10.57 37.33 42.29
C ALA A 16 -11.09 38.74 42.54
N GLN A 17 -12.39 39.02 42.25
CA GLN A 17 -13.01 40.32 42.48
C GLN A 17 -13.55 40.53 43.94
N GLY A 18 -13.44 39.53 44.81
CA GLY A 18 -13.87 39.62 46.21
C GLY A 18 -15.39 39.71 46.43
N LYS A 19 -16.21 39.39 45.42
CA LYS A 19 -17.67 39.53 45.45
C LYS A 19 -18.42 38.31 45.98
N MET A 20 -17.70 37.25 46.36
CA MET A 20 -18.31 35.97 46.75
C MET A 20 -18.49 35.89 48.26
N THR A 21 -19.57 35.25 48.69
CA THR A 21 -19.81 34.85 50.09
C THR A 21 -18.83 33.75 50.51
N GLU A 22 -18.69 33.53 51.83
CA GLU A 22 -17.74 32.52 52.36
C GLU A 22 -18.01 31.11 51.85
N GLY A 23 -19.31 30.70 51.76
CA GLY A 23 -19.73 29.41 51.20
C GLY A 23 -19.43 29.26 49.69
N GLU A 24 -19.62 30.35 48.94
CA GLU A 24 -19.29 30.36 47.49
C GLU A 24 -17.79 30.27 47.25
N ARG A 25 -16.95 30.86 48.11
CA ARG A 25 -15.48 30.72 48.05
C ARG A 25 -15.01 29.29 48.30
N GLU A 26 -15.60 28.62 49.31
CA GLU A 26 -15.27 27.22 49.60
C GLU A 26 -15.68 26.29 48.45
N LEU A 27 -16.85 26.51 47.89
CA LEU A 27 -17.30 25.76 46.70
C LEU A 27 -16.38 26.01 45.49
N ALA A 28 -16.03 27.26 45.25
CA ALA A 28 -15.13 27.65 44.16
C ALA A 28 -13.72 27.05 44.31
N TYR A 29 -13.22 27.03 45.54
CA TYR A 29 -11.92 26.40 45.87
C TYR A 29 -11.97 24.89 45.58
N ASN A 30 -13.02 24.18 46.03
CA ASN A 30 -13.18 22.76 45.82
C ASN A 30 -13.31 22.43 44.33
N LEU A 31 -14.07 23.22 43.59
CA LEU A 31 -14.16 23.07 42.12
C LEU A 31 -12.82 23.29 41.43
N THR A 32 -12.07 24.32 41.86
CA THR A 32 -10.73 24.58 41.26
C THR A 32 -9.76 23.44 41.53
N VAL A 33 -9.79 22.86 42.71
CA VAL A 33 -8.98 21.68 43.05
C VAL A 33 -9.39 20.46 42.19
N ILE A 34 -10.68 20.21 42.06
CA ILE A 34 -11.20 19.10 41.23
C ILE A 34 -10.79 19.28 39.76
N TYR A 35 -10.95 20.48 39.21
CA TYR A 35 -10.54 20.77 37.82
C TYR A 35 -9.03 20.64 37.66
N GLY A 36 -8.23 21.17 38.61
CA GLY A 36 -6.77 21.05 38.61
C GLY A 36 -6.31 19.59 38.63
N LEU A 37 -6.92 18.76 39.49
CA LEU A 37 -6.59 17.33 39.59
C LEU A 37 -7.03 16.56 38.32
N SER A 38 -8.20 16.89 37.75
CA SER A 38 -8.67 16.25 36.51
C SER A 38 -7.80 16.61 35.30
N LEU A 39 -7.38 17.87 35.21
CA LEU A 39 -6.46 18.29 34.14
C LEU A 39 -5.09 17.60 34.28
N LEU A 40 -4.57 17.53 35.53
CA LEU A 40 -3.32 16.83 35.79
C LEU A 40 -3.42 15.34 35.44
N SER A 41 -4.52 14.69 35.81
CA SER A 41 -4.76 13.29 35.50
C SER A 41 -4.83 13.05 33.98
N MET A 42 -5.47 13.94 33.22
CA MET A 42 -5.50 13.90 31.75
C MET A 42 -4.11 14.06 31.15
N ILE A 43 -3.30 14.99 31.66
CA ILE A 43 -1.93 15.17 31.17
C ILE A 43 -1.08 13.94 31.45
N VAL A 44 -1.19 13.37 32.66
CA VAL A 44 -0.48 12.14 33.03
C VAL A 44 -0.94 10.99 32.13
N LEU A 45 -2.24 10.79 31.97
CA LEU A 45 -2.80 9.77 31.11
C LEU A 45 -2.35 9.94 29.65
N TYR A 46 -2.39 11.15 29.12
CA TYR A 46 -1.88 11.46 27.79
C TYR A 46 -0.39 11.10 27.64
N ARG A 47 0.44 11.44 28.64
CA ARG A 47 1.87 11.09 28.62
C ARG A 47 2.13 9.60 28.69
N LEU A 48 1.32 8.87 29.46
CA LEU A 48 1.41 7.41 29.55
C LEU A 48 0.93 6.70 28.26
N LEU A 49 -0.11 7.22 27.62
CA LEU A 49 -0.66 6.64 26.41
C LEU A 49 0.06 7.09 25.13
N LYS A 50 0.73 8.25 25.17
CA LYS A 50 1.48 8.78 24.01
C LYS A 50 2.42 7.75 23.36
N PRO A 51 3.24 6.97 24.11
CA PRO A 51 4.10 5.96 23.47
C PRO A 51 3.34 4.82 22.81
N ILE A 52 2.09 4.57 23.22
CA ILE A 52 1.24 3.53 22.60
C ILE A 52 0.67 4.00 21.25
N PHE A 53 0.38 5.29 21.13
CA PHE A 53 -0.21 5.90 19.94
C PHE A 53 0.80 6.61 19.03
N THR A 54 2.02 6.86 19.51
CA THR A 54 3.10 7.31 18.63
C THR A 54 3.71 6.08 17.96
N PRO A 55 3.69 6.03 16.63
CA PRO A 55 4.45 4.99 15.94
C PRO A 55 5.90 5.07 16.43
N PRO A 56 6.59 3.94 16.58
CA PRO A 56 8.00 3.94 16.95
C PRO A 56 8.72 4.93 16.04
N PRO A 57 9.71 5.69 16.55
CA PRO A 57 10.49 6.55 15.68
C PRO A 57 10.99 5.66 14.57
N SER A 58 10.54 5.95 13.35
CA SER A 58 11.12 5.32 12.18
C SER A 58 12.61 5.63 12.32
N THR A 59 13.41 4.62 12.58
CA THR A 59 14.84 4.66 12.32
C THR A 59 14.94 4.72 10.79
N SER A 60 14.52 5.85 10.24
CA SER A 60 14.77 6.20 8.87
C SER A 60 16.24 6.61 8.81
N THR A 61 17.12 5.63 8.75
CA THR A 61 18.19 5.77 7.78
C THR A 61 17.46 6.02 6.48
N SER A 62 17.36 7.29 6.09
CA SER A 62 16.80 7.66 4.79
C SER A 62 17.51 6.76 3.78
N PRO A 63 16.80 5.93 3.02
CA PRO A 63 17.46 5.04 2.09
C PRO A 63 18.35 5.93 1.23
N THR A 64 19.64 5.61 1.17
CA THR A 64 20.58 6.36 0.36
C THR A 64 20.12 6.19 -1.07
N LEU A 65 19.45 7.19 -1.61
CA LEU A 65 18.97 7.13 -2.99
C LEU A 65 20.16 6.94 -3.93
N PRO A 66 20.04 6.07 -4.93
CA PRO A 66 21.10 5.90 -5.92
C PRO A 66 21.35 7.23 -6.63
N SER A 67 22.61 7.48 -7.01
CA SER A 67 22.97 8.68 -7.78
C SER A 67 22.24 8.69 -9.13
N LEU A 68 22.06 9.87 -9.71
CA LEU A 68 21.51 9.99 -11.06
C LEU A 68 22.29 9.13 -12.08
N ALA A 69 23.62 9.07 -11.94
CA ALA A 69 24.46 8.28 -12.82
C ALA A 69 24.17 6.77 -12.69
N SER A 70 24.07 6.25 -11.47
CA SER A 70 23.76 4.83 -11.23
C SER A 70 22.34 4.47 -11.67
N THR A 71 21.37 5.33 -11.42
CA THR A 71 19.98 5.14 -11.89
C THR A 71 19.92 5.13 -13.42
N THR A 72 20.61 6.08 -14.07
CA THR A 72 20.66 6.13 -15.53
C THR A 72 21.36 4.90 -16.12
N ALA A 73 22.44 4.43 -15.50
CA ALA A 73 23.12 3.21 -15.93
C ALA A 73 22.21 1.98 -15.83
N LEU A 74 21.47 1.85 -14.72
CA LEU A 74 20.50 0.77 -14.52
C LEU A 74 19.41 0.79 -15.61
N LEU A 75 18.80 1.94 -15.85
CA LEU A 75 17.76 2.09 -16.88
C LEU A 75 18.27 1.75 -18.29
N LYS A 76 19.50 2.17 -18.62
CA LYS A 76 20.15 1.85 -19.89
C LYS A 76 20.54 0.38 -20.03
N ALA A 77 20.88 -0.27 -18.92
CA ALA A 77 21.22 -1.69 -18.89
C ALA A 77 20.01 -2.61 -18.99
N ARG A 78 18.81 -2.14 -18.62
CA ARG A 78 17.58 -2.93 -18.65
C ARG A 78 17.33 -3.47 -20.08
N ARG A 79 16.98 -4.76 -20.16
CA ARG A 79 16.57 -5.43 -21.40
C ARG A 79 15.28 -6.22 -21.15
N SER A 80 14.47 -6.32 -22.19
CA SER A 80 13.38 -7.30 -22.23
C SER A 80 13.96 -8.61 -22.74
N VAL A 81 13.87 -9.65 -21.93
CA VAL A 81 14.37 -10.99 -22.28
C VAL A 81 13.15 -11.86 -22.61
N MET A 82 13.22 -12.55 -23.75
CA MET A 82 12.15 -13.47 -24.12
C MET A 82 12.22 -14.75 -23.26
N PRO A 83 11.09 -15.39 -22.94
CA PRO A 83 11.09 -16.60 -22.09
C PRO A 83 12.01 -17.71 -22.58
N LYS A 84 12.18 -17.86 -23.90
CA LYS A 84 13.09 -18.84 -24.51
C LYS A 84 14.58 -18.58 -24.21
N ASP A 85 14.90 -17.33 -23.88
CA ASP A 85 16.28 -16.86 -23.66
C ASP A 85 16.61 -16.70 -22.15
N LEU A 86 15.68 -17.11 -21.27
CA LEU A 86 15.93 -17.17 -19.83
C LEU A 86 16.84 -18.35 -19.48
N SER A 87 17.65 -18.20 -18.43
CA SER A 87 18.61 -19.22 -18.01
C SER A 87 17.99 -20.44 -17.35
N GLY A 88 16.78 -20.34 -16.82
CA GLY A 88 16.16 -21.37 -16.01
C GLY A 88 16.61 -21.39 -14.55
N ASP A 89 17.55 -20.49 -14.18
CA ASP A 89 18.03 -20.40 -12.80
C ASP A 89 16.89 -20.03 -11.85
N ARG A 90 16.89 -20.68 -10.69
CA ARG A 90 15.85 -20.45 -9.67
C ARG A 90 16.17 -19.20 -8.85
N LEU A 91 15.21 -18.31 -8.75
CA LEU A 91 15.24 -17.22 -7.79
C LEU A 91 14.80 -17.73 -6.41
N SER A 92 15.35 -17.16 -5.36
CA SER A 92 14.87 -17.42 -4.00
C SER A 92 13.53 -16.71 -3.75
N LYS A 93 12.82 -17.16 -2.73
CA LYS A 93 11.57 -16.51 -2.31
C LYS A 93 11.80 -15.05 -1.94
N GLU A 94 12.90 -14.77 -1.24
CA GLU A 94 13.29 -13.44 -0.79
C GLU A 94 13.55 -12.49 -1.96
N GLU A 95 14.17 -12.97 -3.03
CA GLU A 95 14.39 -12.18 -4.25
C GLU A 95 13.06 -11.85 -4.95
N VAL A 96 12.15 -12.81 -5.03
CA VAL A 96 10.82 -12.59 -5.62
C VAL A 96 10.02 -11.62 -4.77
N GLU A 97 10.02 -11.77 -3.44
CA GLU A 97 9.34 -10.84 -2.53
C GLU A 97 9.90 -9.43 -2.64
N ALA A 98 11.21 -9.25 -2.74
CA ALA A 98 11.83 -7.94 -2.91
C ALA A 98 11.40 -7.24 -4.22
N VAL A 99 11.25 -8.00 -5.31
CA VAL A 99 10.74 -7.46 -6.58
C VAL A 99 9.27 -7.06 -6.45
N LEU A 100 8.44 -7.86 -5.78
CA LEU A 100 7.03 -7.55 -5.56
C LEU A 100 6.86 -6.35 -4.63
N ASP A 101 7.65 -6.25 -3.58
CA ASP A 101 7.67 -5.08 -2.69
C ASP A 101 8.01 -3.79 -3.46
N ALA A 102 8.97 -3.86 -4.38
CA ALA A 102 9.26 -2.73 -5.25
C ALA A 102 8.09 -2.40 -6.20
N ALA A 103 7.41 -3.42 -6.72
CA ALA A 103 6.30 -3.24 -7.67
C ALA A 103 5.08 -2.55 -7.06
N VAL A 104 4.83 -2.68 -5.74
CA VAL A 104 3.70 -2.00 -5.07
C VAL A 104 3.88 -0.48 -5.00
N TRP A 105 5.10 0.03 -5.19
CA TRP A 105 5.38 1.47 -5.24
C TRP A 105 5.09 2.11 -6.61
N ALA A 106 4.62 1.32 -7.58
CA ALA A 106 4.19 1.88 -8.86
C ALA A 106 3.05 2.90 -8.65
N PRO A 107 3.01 4.00 -9.43
CA PRO A 107 1.96 5.01 -9.31
C PRO A 107 0.57 4.39 -9.45
N THR A 108 -0.38 4.85 -8.64
CA THR A 108 -1.78 4.44 -8.71
C THR A 108 -2.70 5.64 -8.80
N HIS A 109 -3.79 5.49 -9.53
CA HIS A 109 -4.84 6.47 -9.53
C HIS A 109 -5.55 6.49 -8.17
N HIS A 110 -5.72 7.68 -7.58
CA HIS A 110 -6.33 7.86 -6.24
C HIS A 110 -5.72 7.03 -5.10
N LYS A 111 -4.51 6.49 -5.24
CA LYS A 111 -3.83 5.66 -4.23
C LYS A 111 -4.60 4.39 -3.83
N ASN A 112 -5.42 3.86 -4.72
CA ASN A 112 -6.27 2.70 -4.43
C ASN A 112 -5.53 1.35 -4.45
N GLN A 113 -4.32 1.28 -5.00
CA GLN A 113 -3.47 0.07 -5.05
C GLN A 113 -4.27 -1.21 -5.41
N PRO A 114 -4.91 -1.26 -6.57
CA PRO A 114 -5.88 -2.29 -6.92
C PRO A 114 -5.24 -3.62 -7.29
N TRP A 115 -3.93 -3.70 -7.40
CA TRP A 115 -3.22 -4.88 -7.89
C TRP A 115 -3.23 -6.06 -6.93
N ARG A 116 -3.24 -7.24 -7.52
CA ARG A 116 -3.00 -8.51 -6.85
C ARG A 116 -1.96 -9.27 -7.64
N PHE A 117 -0.95 -9.74 -6.96
CA PHE A 117 0.09 -10.56 -7.55
C PHE A 117 -0.16 -12.02 -7.20
N THR A 118 -0.22 -12.89 -8.20
CA THR A 118 -0.21 -14.34 -8.03
C THR A 118 1.12 -14.85 -8.51
N VAL A 119 1.91 -15.44 -7.63
CA VAL A 119 3.22 -16.01 -7.96
C VAL A 119 3.03 -17.48 -8.28
N LEU A 120 3.43 -17.88 -9.47
CA LEU A 120 3.50 -19.26 -9.90
C LEU A 120 4.94 -19.73 -9.71
N ASP A 121 5.16 -20.54 -8.68
CA ASP A 121 6.48 -21.00 -8.29
C ASP A 121 6.79 -22.34 -8.96
N GLY A 122 7.67 -22.30 -9.93
CA GLY A 122 8.23 -23.46 -10.58
C GLY A 122 7.39 -24.08 -11.70
N PRO A 123 7.96 -25.10 -12.36
CA PRO A 123 7.40 -25.66 -13.58
C PRO A 123 5.98 -26.18 -13.44
N GLN A 124 5.68 -26.84 -12.32
CA GLN A 124 4.37 -27.44 -12.09
C GLN A 124 3.25 -26.41 -11.93
N ALA A 125 3.51 -25.32 -11.17
CA ALA A 125 2.56 -24.23 -10.99
C ALA A 125 2.33 -23.48 -12.30
N ILE A 126 3.39 -23.27 -13.08
CA ILE A 126 3.35 -22.62 -14.39
C ILE A 126 2.55 -23.46 -15.37
N ALA A 127 2.85 -24.76 -15.50
CA ALA A 127 2.13 -25.68 -16.37
C ALA A 127 0.63 -25.72 -16.01
N GLY A 128 0.32 -25.92 -14.73
CA GLY A 128 -1.08 -25.96 -14.29
C GLY A 128 -1.86 -24.65 -14.51
N TYR A 129 -1.19 -23.50 -14.52
CA TYR A 129 -1.81 -22.23 -14.92
C TYR A 129 -2.09 -22.19 -16.42
N LEU A 130 -1.11 -22.58 -17.25
CA LEU A 130 -1.25 -22.59 -18.70
C LEU A 130 -2.33 -23.59 -19.17
N ASP A 131 -2.46 -24.73 -18.49
CA ASP A 131 -3.53 -25.71 -18.77
C ASP A 131 -4.91 -25.16 -18.42
N ARG A 132 -5.06 -24.45 -17.30
CA ARG A 132 -6.32 -23.77 -16.97
C ARG A 132 -6.66 -22.66 -17.96
N LEU A 133 -5.65 -21.94 -18.44
CA LEU A 133 -5.84 -20.91 -19.45
C LEU A 133 -6.30 -21.51 -20.78
N ASP A 134 -5.71 -22.62 -21.19
CA ASP A 134 -6.10 -23.40 -22.38
C ASP A 134 -7.55 -23.88 -22.29
N ALA A 135 -7.91 -24.49 -21.16
CA ALA A 135 -9.27 -24.95 -20.91
C ALA A 135 -10.28 -23.78 -20.98
N TRP A 136 -9.99 -22.65 -20.34
CA TRP A 136 -10.87 -21.48 -20.35
C TRP A 136 -11.09 -20.94 -21.78
N TYR A 137 -10.02 -20.82 -22.57
CA TYR A 137 -10.12 -20.36 -23.96
C TYR A 137 -10.89 -21.38 -24.84
N SER A 138 -10.72 -22.66 -24.58
CA SER A 138 -11.45 -23.72 -25.29
C SER A 138 -12.96 -23.68 -25.02
N ASP A 139 -13.33 -23.40 -23.75
CA ASP A 139 -14.74 -23.30 -23.33
C ASP A 139 -15.42 -22.05 -23.90
N HIS A 140 -14.66 -20.96 -24.10
CA HIS A 140 -15.19 -19.68 -24.60
C HIS A 140 -14.86 -19.40 -26.07
N LYS A 141 -14.42 -20.39 -26.81
CA LYS A 141 -13.98 -20.24 -28.23
C LYS A 141 -15.00 -19.58 -29.14
N GLU A 142 -16.30 -19.74 -28.84
CA GLU A 142 -17.39 -19.19 -29.67
C GLU A 142 -17.63 -17.70 -29.39
N GLU A 143 -17.15 -17.20 -28.23
CA GLU A 143 -17.23 -15.80 -27.81
C GLU A 143 -16.04 -14.99 -28.29
N ILE A 144 -14.98 -15.65 -28.75
CA ILE A 144 -13.70 -15.05 -29.12
C ILE A 144 -13.58 -15.05 -30.65
N ASP A 145 -13.03 -13.94 -31.18
CA ASP A 145 -12.72 -13.89 -32.61
C ASP A 145 -11.81 -15.05 -33.03
N GLN A 146 -12.15 -15.73 -34.14
CA GLN A 146 -11.44 -16.93 -34.58
C GLN A 146 -9.95 -16.66 -34.88
N GLN A 147 -9.61 -15.48 -35.36
CA GLN A 147 -8.22 -15.10 -35.62
C GLN A 147 -7.44 -14.88 -34.32
N GLU A 148 -8.07 -14.25 -33.34
CA GLU A 148 -7.49 -14.06 -31.99
C GLU A 148 -7.30 -15.40 -31.30
N TYR A 149 -8.28 -16.30 -31.37
CA TYR A 149 -8.19 -17.63 -30.80
C TYR A 149 -7.02 -18.43 -31.38
N THR A 150 -6.88 -18.44 -32.72
CA THR A 150 -5.76 -19.11 -33.38
C THR A 150 -4.39 -18.54 -32.99
N LYS A 151 -4.27 -17.21 -32.91
CA LYS A 151 -3.05 -16.55 -32.46
C LYS A 151 -2.74 -16.87 -30.98
N PHE A 152 -3.76 -16.95 -30.16
CA PHE A 152 -3.61 -17.33 -28.77
C PHE A 152 -3.06 -18.76 -28.64
N LEU A 153 -3.65 -19.74 -29.30
CA LEU A 153 -3.21 -21.14 -29.27
C LEU A 153 -1.72 -21.27 -29.67
N ALA A 154 -1.33 -20.59 -30.75
CA ALA A 154 0.06 -20.62 -31.21
C ALA A 154 1.04 -20.04 -30.17
N LYS A 155 0.63 -18.97 -29.46
CA LYS A 155 1.42 -18.39 -28.38
C LYS A 155 1.45 -19.29 -27.14
N LEU A 156 0.33 -19.91 -26.81
CA LEU A 156 0.21 -20.79 -25.65
C LEU A 156 1.13 -22.00 -25.78
N GLU A 157 1.19 -22.63 -26.94
CA GLU A 157 2.07 -23.77 -27.20
C GLU A 157 3.55 -23.41 -27.05
N GLY A 158 3.97 -22.26 -27.60
CA GLY A 158 5.31 -21.74 -27.38
C GLY A 158 5.60 -21.41 -25.92
N SER A 159 4.61 -20.91 -25.19
CA SER A 159 4.71 -20.58 -23.76
C SER A 159 4.79 -21.84 -22.88
N LYS A 160 4.03 -22.89 -23.19
CA LYS A 160 4.09 -24.17 -22.47
C LYS A 160 5.53 -24.70 -22.42
N THR A 161 6.25 -24.64 -23.52
CA THR A 161 7.62 -25.10 -23.59
C THR A 161 8.61 -24.13 -22.92
N SER A 162 8.57 -22.84 -23.28
CA SER A 162 9.60 -21.90 -22.85
C SER A 162 9.45 -21.43 -21.41
N TRP A 163 8.22 -21.18 -20.94
CA TRP A 163 8.01 -20.75 -19.57
C TRP A 163 8.21 -21.87 -18.57
N VAL A 164 7.70 -23.06 -18.87
CA VAL A 164 7.83 -24.21 -17.96
C VAL A 164 9.30 -24.61 -17.79
N ASN A 165 10.09 -24.55 -18.84
CA ASN A 165 11.49 -25.00 -18.80
C ASN A 165 12.46 -23.91 -18.32
N ASN A 166 12.20 -22.64 -18.68
CA ASN A 166 13.22 -21.59 -18.51
C ASN A 166 12.83 -20.52 -17.50
N ALA A 167 11.56 -20.38 -17.09
CA ALA A 167 11.18 -19.42 -16.10
C ALA A 167 11.29 -19.99 -14.68
N SER A 168 11.95 -19.26 -13.78
CA SER A 168 11.99 -19.57 -12.35
C SER A 168 10.59 -19.43 -11.75
N HIS A 169 9.98 -18.28 -11.97
CA HIS A 169 8.64 -17.92 -11.50
C HIS A 169 7.90 -17.17 -12.61
N VAL A 170 6.59 -17.23 -12.56
CA VAL A 170 5.72 -16.35 -13.37
C VAL A 170 4.84 -15.57 -12.41
N VAL A 171 4.81 -14.26 -12.57
CA VAL A 171 3.94 -13.38 -11.78
C VAL A 171 2.76 -12.96 -12.63
N VAL A 172 1.57 -13.37 -12.22
CA VAL A 172 0.32 -12.94 -12.84
C VAL A 172 -0.18 -11.71 -12.09
N LEU A 173 -0.30 -10.61 -12.80
CA LEU A 173 -0.83 -9.37 -12.27
C LEU A 173 -2.34 -9.30 -12.50
N GLY A 174 -3.10 -9.29 -11.44
CA GLY A 174 -4.52 -9.04 -11.43
C GLY A 174 -4.86 -7.66 -10.88
N MET A 175 -6.05 -7.19 -11.22
CA MET A 175 -6.60 -5.95 -10.68
C MET A 175 -7.94 -6.24 -9.99
N VAL A 176 -8.10 -5.70 -8.77
CA VAL A 176 -9.39 -5.74 -8.09
C VAL A 176 -10.20 -4.51 -8.50
N ARG A 177 -11.35 -4.76 -9.09
CA ARG A 177 -12.32 -3.73 -9.43
C ARG A 177 -12.94 -3.18 -8.15
N GLN A 178 -12.88 -1.87 -7.95
CA GLN A 178 -13.55 -1.21 -6.82
C GLN A 178 -14.95 -0.76 -7.25
N ALA A 179 -15.91 -0.84 -6.33
CA ALA A 179 -17.27 -0.35 -6.59
C ALA A 179 -17.22 1.17 -6.82
N GLY A 180 -17.74 1.62 -7.94
CA GLY A 180 -17.74 3.03 -8.35
C GLY A 180 -16.58 3.46 -9.26
N ASP A 181 -15.60 2.59 -9.52
CA ASP A 181 -14.57 2.86 -10.52
C ASP A 181 -15.18 2.97 -11.92
N THR A 182 -14.82 4.03 -12.63
CA THR A 182 -15.20 4.20 -14.03
C THR A 182 -14.28 3.36 -14.92
N ARG A 183 -14.79 2.99 -16.09
CA ARG A 183 -14.00 2.23 -17.10
C ARG A 183 -12.73 2.98 -17.53
N ALA A 184 -12.75 4.32 -17.48
CA ALA A 184 -11.58 5.15 -17.77
C ALA A 184 -10.45 4.92 -16.75
N ALA A 185 -10.78 4.83 -15.46
CA ALA A 185 -9.80 4.56 -14.40
C ALA A 185 -9.15 3.18 -14.56
N GLU A 186 -9.88 2.16 -14.99
CA GLU A 186 -9.35 0.82 -15.27
C GLU A 186 -8.30 0.85 -16.39
N TRP A 187 -8.58 1.54 -17.48
CA TRP A 187 -7.65 1.67 -18.61
C TRP A 187 -6.42 2.51 -18.26
N GLU A 188 -6.57 3.57 -17.48
CA GLU A 188 -5.45 4.39 -17.00
C GLU A 188 -4.48 3.56 -16.15
N GLU A 189 -4.99 2.74 -15.24
CA GLU A 189 -4.18 1.84 -14.43
C GLU A 189 -3.41 0.80 -15.25
N VAL A 190 -4.02 0.26 -16.30
CA VAL A 190 -3.38 -0.68 -17.22
C VAL A 190 -2.31 0.03 -18.05
N LEU A 191 -2.59 1.22 -18.58
CA LEU A 191 -1.65 1.97 -19.41
C LEU A 191 -0.43 2.44 -18.64
N LEU A 192 -0.59 2.91 -17.40
CA LEU A 192 0.52 3.33 -16.55
C LEU A 192 1.52 2.19 -16.28
N ARG A 193 1.08 0.94 -16.34
CA ARG A 193 1.93 -0.24 -16.12
C ARG A 193 2.62 -0.77 -17.35
N LEU A 194 2.04 -0.54 -18.52
CA LEU A 194 2.69 -0.91 -19.77
C LEU A 194 3.84 0.04 -20.12
N GLN A 195 3.95 1.17 -19.42
CA GLN A 195 5.01 2.17 -19.61
C GLN A 195 6.18 2.02 -18.60
N CYS A 196 6.06 1.18 -17.58
CA CYS A 196 7.13 0.81 -16.65
C CYS A 196 7.78 -0.49 -17.07
#